data_168650efc095631c460f140a0d4f7ea4
#
_entry.id   168650efc095631c460f140a0d4f7ea4
#
_cell.length_a   1.000
_cell.length_b   1.000
_cell.length_c   1.000
_cell.angle_alpha   90.00
_cell.angle_beta   90.00
_cell.angle_gamma   90.00
#
_symmetry.space_group_name_H-M   'P 1'
#
loop_
_entity.id
_entity.type
_entity.pdbx_description
1 polymer ?
#
loop_
_entity_poly.entity_id
_entity_poly.type
_entity_poly.pdbx_seq_one_letter_code
_entity_poly.pdbx_strand_id
1 'polypeptide(L)'
;MYKQARPHQKRRKRSGAEVREEGLAAARGLLLDRGPAAVTLANVGQAIGMSHANVLHHFGSAAGLQSALMGSMVRDLTDALGNVVELMKTDAAAPRAVADRVFDAFDKGGAGPLAAWIILSGDVEQLDPVRAAVRALVEAIVGQSTDEAAPDRVRAAVLMMAVSAFGDAVIGPHVRDMLDQPDDAMRDLIARILPLFLIPTGIPPAAP
;
A
#
# COMPACT_ATOMS: atom_id res chain seq x y z
N MET A 1 40.87 -35.66 -28.39
CA MET A 1 40.46 -34.49 -27.56
C MET A 1 38.94 -34.45 -27.50
N TYR A 2 38.33 -35.08 -26.48
CA TYR A 2 36.88 -35.12 -26.31
C TYR A 2 36.42 -33.87 -25.66
N LYS A 3 35.58 -33.07 -26.33
CA LYS A 3 34.94 -31.86 -25.84
C LYS A 3 33.75 -32.29 -24.98
N GLN A 4 33.88 -32.25 -23.64
CA GLN A 4 32.77 -32.53 -22.71
C GLN A 4 31.71 -31.45 -22.89
N ALA A 5 30.53 -31.85 -23.36
CA ALA A 5 29.33 -31.00 -23.39
C ALA A 5 28.87 -30.76 -21.93
N ARG A 6 28.84 -29.49 -21.49
CA ARG A 6 28.24 -29.13 -20.21
C ARG A 6 26.76 -29.47 -20.22
N PRO A 7 26.22 -30.12 -19.17
CA PRO A 7 24.81 -30.43 -19.13
C PRO A 7 24.00 -29.12 -19.11
N HIS A 8 23.06 -29.00 -20.05
CA HIS A 8 22.03 -27.97 -20.02
C HIS A 8 21.20 -28.14 -18.74
N GLN A 9 21.46 -27.34 -17.73
CA GLN A 9 20.62 -27.28 -16.55
C GLN A 9 19.22 -26.83 -16.99
N LYS A 10 18.23 -27.75 -16.99
CA LYS A 10 16.84 -27.47 -17.32
C LYS A 10 16.33 -26.38 -16.36
N ARG A 11 16.17 -25.17 -16.88
CA ARG A 11 15.65 -24.02 -16.13
C ARG A 11 14.27 -24.45 -15.58
N ARG A 12 14.13 -24.54 -14.26
CA ARG A 12 12.87 -24.89 -13.58
C ARG A 12 11.78 -23.95 -14.11
N LYS A 13 10.68 -24.49 -14.59
CA LYS A 13 9.55 -23.69 -15.08
C LYS A 13 8.94 -22.99 -13.87
N ARG A 14 9.00 -21.65 -13.85
CA ARG A 14 8.38 -20.84 -12.80
C ARG A 14 6.87 -21.04 -12.83
N SER A 15 6.22 -21.10 -11.65
CA SER A 15 4.76 -21.09 -11.55
C SER A 15 4.21 -19.67 -11.86
N GLY A 16 2.93 -19.59 -12.19
CA GLY A 16 2.28 -18.30 -12.42
C GLY A 16 2.30 -17.40 -11.19
N ALA A 17 2.24 -17.98 -9.97
CA ALA A 17 2.34 -17.26 -8.71
C ALA A 17 3.75 -16.70 -8.50
N GLU A 18 4.80 -17.50 -8.71
CA GLU A 18 6.20 -17.05 -8.63
C GLU A 18 6.49 -15.90 -9.60
N VAL A 19 6.00 -15.99 -10.84
CA VAL A 19 6.15 -14.92 -11.84
C VAL A 19 5.46 -13.64 -11.41
N ARG A 20 4.27 -13.77 -10.84
CA ARG A 20 3.50 -12.61 -10.37
C ARG A 20 4.18 -11.92 -9.19
N GLU A 21 4.72 -12.68 -8.26
CA GLU A 21 5.48 -12.17 -7.11
C GLU A 21 6.78 -11.48 -7.56
N GLU A 22 7.60 -12.13 -8.41
CA GLU A 22 8.80 -11.52 -8.99
C GLU A 22 8.47 -10.24 -9.78
N GLY A 23 7.37 -10.24 -10.54
CA GLY A 23 6.90 -9.08 -11.28
C GLY A 23 6.53 -7.91 -10.39
N LEU A 24 5.84 -8.16 -9.28
CA LEU A 24 5.48 -7.11 -8.30
C LEU A 24 6.72 -6.58 -7.56
N ALA A 25 7.65 -7.44 -7.19
CA ALA A 25 8.92 -7.01 -6.58
C ALA A 25 9.75 -6.12 -7.53
N ALA A 26 9.84 -6.50 -8.81
CA ALA A 26 10.49 -5.69 -9.84
C ALA A 26 9.78 -4.35 -10.07
N ALA A 27 8.45 -4.37 -10.13
CA ALA A 27 7.62 -3.16 -10.26
C ALA A 27 7.84 -2.19 -9.09
N ARG A 28 7.94 -2.72 -7.86
CA ARG A 28 8.26 -1.92 -6.66
C ARG A 28 9.65 -1.27 -6.75
N GLY A 29 10.66 -2.02 -7.17
CA GLY A 29 12.00 -1.46 -7.41
C GLY A 29 11.97 -0.32 -8.44
N LEU A 30 11.29 -0.51 -9.57
CA LEU A 30 11.13 0.52 -10.60
C LEU A 30 10.39 1.75 -10.09
N LEU A 31 9.35 1.56 -9.27
CA LEU A 31 8.61 2.65 -8.64
C LEU A 31 9.52 3.52 -7.76
N LEU A 32 10.30 2.88 -6.89
CA LEU A 32 11.15 3.58 -5.93
C LEU A 32 12.36 4.27 -6.60
N ASP A 33 12.94 3.62 -7.61
CA ASP A 33 14.13 4.15 -8.29
C ASP A 33 13.80 5.21 -9.33
N ARG A 34 12.68 5.08 -10.04
CA ARG A 34 12.40 5.84 -11.27
C ARG A 34 11.00 6.45 -11.32
N GLY A 35 10.21 6.29 -10.26
CA GLY A 35 8.85 6.79 -10.16
C GLY A 35 7.78 5.96 -10.89
N PRO A 36 6.50 6.35 -10.76
CA PRO A 36 5.36 5.54 -11.23
C PRO A 36 5.33 5.37 -12.76
N ALA A 37 5.80 6.33 -13.54
CA ALA A 37 5.89 6.24 -15.00
C ALA A 37 6.78 5.08 -15.48
N ALA A 38 7.74 4.63 -14.66
CA ALA A 38 8.61 3.49 -14.97
C ALA A 38 7.95 2.13 -14.73
N VAL A 39 6.80 2.07 -14.04
CA VAL A 39 6.06 0.84 -13.75
C VAL A 39 5.26 0.43 -15.00
N THR A 40 5.95 -0.16 -15.96
CA THR A 40 5.40 -0.64 -17.23
C THR A 40 5.64 -2.13 -17.40
N LEU A 41 4.78 -2.80 -18.22
CA LEU A 41 4.95 -4.22 -18.55
C LEU A 41 6.30 -4.50 -19.21
N ALA A 42 6.80 -3.58 -20.05
CA ALA A 42 8.09 -3.73 -20.72
C ALA A 42 9.26 -3.68 -19.74
N ASN A 43 9.29 -2.67 -18.85
CA ASN A 43 10.35 -2.50 -17.86
C ASN A 43 10.37 -3.65 -16.85
N VAL A 44 9.19 -4.10 -16.39
CA VAL A 44 9.07 -5.26 -15.50
C VAL A 44 9.53 -6.53 -16.22
N GLY A 45 9.12 -6.73 -17.48
CA GLY A 45 9.58 -7.87 -18.29
C GLY A 45 11.11 -7.90 -18.42
N GLN A 46 11.72 -6.77 -18.72
CA GLN A 46 13.17 -6.65 -18.77
C GLN A 46 13.82 -7.02 -17.42
N ALA A 47 13.29 -6.50 -16.31
CA ALA A 47 13.85 -6.73 -14.97
C ALA A 47 13.81 -8.20 -14.55
N ILE A 48 12.74 -8.95 -14.90
CA ILE A 48 12.58 -10.39 -14.52
C ILE A 48 13.00 -11.36 -15.63
N GLY A 49 13.54 -10.85 -16.76
CA GLY A 49 13.97 -11.66 -17.90
C GLY A 49 12.83 -12.35 -18.64
N MET A 50 11.69 -11.66 -18.79
CA MET A 50 10.50 -12.14 -19.50
C MET A 50 10.10 -11.19 -20.63
N SER A 51 9.42 -11.73 -21.66
CA SER A 51 8.86 -10.90 -22.72
C SER A 51 7.68 -10.06 -22.22
N HIS A 52 7.45 -8.90 -22.86
CA HIS A 52 6.26 -8.07 -22.62
C HIS A 52 4.95 -8.87 -22.69
N ALA A 53 4.81 -9.76 -23.70
CA ALA A 53 3.62 -10.59 -23.87
C ALA A 53 3.37 -11.52 -22.66
N ASN A 54 4.44 -12.08 -22.07
CA ASN A 54 4.31 -12.92 -20.90
C ASN A 54 3.88 -12.13 -19.66
N VAL A 55 4.45 -10.93 -19.44
CA VAL A 55 4.03 -10.05 -18.33
C VAL A 55 2.59 -9.58 -18.53
N LEU A 56 2.22 -9.23 -19.78
CA LEU A 56 0.84 -8.87 -20.13
C LEU A 56 -0.14 -10.01 -19.78
N HIS A 57 0.22 -11.28 -20.06
CA HIS A 57 -0.61 -12.42 -19.69
C HIS A 57 -0.89 -12.50 -18.17
N HIS A 58 0.08 -12.13 -17.32
CA HIS A 58 -0.07 -12.19 -15.86
C HIS A 58 -0.80 -11.00 -15.26
N PHE A 59 -0.72 -9.81 -15.86
CA PHE A 59 -1.24 -8.58 -15.29
C PHE A 59 -2.37 -7.93 -16.12
N GLY A 60 -2.60 -8.40 -17.34
CA GLY A 60 -3.67 -7.93 -18.22
C GLY A 60 -3.38 -6.60 -18.91
N SER A 61 -2.85 -5.62 -18.19
CA SER A 61 -2.53 -4.28 -18.70
C SER A 61 -1.48 -3.58 -17.83
N ALA A 62 -0.98 -2.43 -18.27
CA ALA A 62 -0.13 -1.58 -17.43
C ALA A 62 -0.88 -1.10 -16.18
N ALA A 63 -2.14 -0.69 -16.32
CA ALA A 63 -3.00 -0.31 -15.22
C ALA A 63 -3.27 -1.49 -14.26
N GLY A 64 -3.47 -2.71 -14.81
CA GLY A 64 -3.59 -3.93 -14.01
C GLY A 64 -2.34 -4.26 -13.21
N LEU A 65 -1.15 -4.06 -13.79
CA LEU A 65 0.14 -4.18 -13.08
C LEU A 65 0.24 -3.16 -11.93
N GLN A 66 -0.04 -1.88 -12.20
CA GLN A 66 0.03 -0.79 -11.22
C GLN A 66 -0.98 -1.00 -10.08
N SER A 67 -2.20 -1.40 -10.40
CA SER A 67 -3.23 -1.74 -9.43
C SER A 67 -2.86 -2.98 -8.59
N ALA A 68 -2.27 -4.01 -9.20
CA ALA A 68 -1.79 -5.17 -8.48
C ALA A 68 -0.63 -4.82 -7.53
N LEU A 69 0.28 -3.92 -7.95
CA LEU A 69 1.35 -3.40 -7.11
C LEU A 69 0.77 -2.63 -5.92
N MET A 70 -0.14 -1.67 -6.14
CA MET A 70 -0.81 -0.94 -5.07
C MET A 70 -1.52 -1.90 -4.10
N GLY A 71 -2.25 -2.89 -4.60
CA GLY A 71 -2.88 -3.90 -3.77
C GLY A 71 -1.89 -4.72 -2.93
N SER A 72 -0.68 -5.01 -3.44
CA SER A 72 0.37 -5.67 -2.65
C SER A 72 0.89 -4.76 -1.53
N MET A 73 1.07 -3.46 -1.81
CA MET A 73 1.52 -2.49 -0.80
C MET A 73 0.51 -2.34 0.35
N VAL A 74 -0.78 -2.37 0.05
CA VAL A 74 -1.83 -2.37 1.09
C VAL A 74 -1.78 -3.64 1.94
N ARG A 75 -1.55 -4.81 1.33
CA ARG A 75 -1.39 -6.07 2.11
C ARG A 75 -0.16 -6.03 3.01
N ASP A 76 0.99 -5.60 2.48
CA ASP A 76 2.22 -5.45 3.27
C ASP A 76 2.00 -4.52 4.47
N LEU A 77 1.24 -3.43 4.27
CA LEU A 77 0.86 -2.52 5.35
C LEU A 77 -0.06 -3.19 6.36
N THR A 78 -1.05 -3.99 5.90
CA THR A 78 -1.94 -4.77 6.77
C THR A 78 -1.15 -5.70 7.68
N ASP A 79 -0.19 -6.43 7.13
CA ASP A 79 0.67 -7.35 7.87
C ASP A 79 1.56 -6.59 8.87
N ALA A 80 2.09 -5.43 8.47
CA ALA A 80 2.92 -4.59 9.34
C ALA A 80 2.16 -3.93 10.50
N LEU A 81 0.85 -3.68 10.35
CA LEU A 81 0.01 -3.12 11.40
C LEU A 81 -0.33 -4.16 12.48
N GLY A 82 -0.44 -5.45 12.11
CA GLY A 82 -0.70 -6.54 13.07
C GLY A 82 -1.91 -6.26 13.98
N ASN A 83 -1.75 -6.43 15.29
CA ASN A 83 -2.79 -6.23 16.30
C ASN A 83 -2.92 -4.75 16.71
N VAL A 84 -3.18 -3.88 15.76
CA VAL A 84 -3.22 -2.42 15.98
C VAL A 84 -4.22 -1.98 17.06
N VAL A 85 -5.40 -2.60 17.13
CA VAL A 85 -6.43 -2.24 18.12
C VAL A 85 -5.98 -2.56 19.54
N GLU A 86 -5.30 -3.70 19.73
CA GLU A 86 -4.80 -4.08 21.06
C GLU A 86 -3.62 -3.18 21.46
N LEU A 87 -2.73 -2.87 20.53
CA LEU A 87 -1.64 -1.93 20.77
C LEU A 87 -2.17 -0.55 21.17
N MET A 88 -3.24 -0.05 20.54
CA MET A 88 -3.87 1.24 20.87
C MET A 88 -4.42 1.30 22.30
N LYS A 89 -4.78 0.16 22.91
CA LYS A 89 -5.28 0.10 24.29
C LYS A 89 -4.15 0.03 25.33
N THR A 90 -3.01 -0.54 24.97
CA THR A 90 -1.95 -0.94 25.91
C THR A 90 -0.69 -0.09 25.82
N ASP A 91 -0.46 0.59 24.69
CA ASP A 91 0.75 1.37 24.43
C ASP A 91 0.40 2.81 23.99
N ALA A 92 0.76 3.77 24.82
CA ALA A 92 0.56 5.20 24.53
C ALA A 92 1.34 5.68 23.29
N ALA A 93 2.40 5.01 22.88
CA ALA A 93 3.16 5.32 21.68
C ALA A 93 2.57 4.71 20.40
N ALA A 94 1.63 3.76 20.52
CA ALA A 94 1.06 3.04 19.39
C ALA A 94 0.41 3.95 18.33
N PRO A 95 -0.36 5.01 18.69
CA PRO A 95 -0.96 5.89 17.69
C PRO A 95 0.07 6.54 16.77
N ARG A 96 1.20 7.00 17.33
CA ARG A 96 2.29 7.58 16.55
C ARG A 96 2.99 6.53 15.69
N ALA A 97 3.26 5.35 16.24
CA ALA A 97 3.90 4.27 15.49
C ALA A 97 3.04 3.80 14.30
N VAL A 98 1.72 3.78 14.45
CA VAL A 98 0.78 3.47 13.36
C VAL A 98 0.78 4.57 12.31
N ALA A 99 0.69 5.84 12.72
CA ALA A 99 0.77 6.98 11.81
C ALA A 99 2.08 6.93 11.00
N ASP A 100 3.23 6.74 11.66
CA ASP A 100 4.53 6.66 10.99
C ASP A 100 4.59 5.54 9.94
N ARG A 101 4.08 4.34 10.25
CA ARG A 101 4.04 3.22 9.29
C ARG A 101 3.20 3.53 8.06
N VAL A 102 2.01 4.11 8.27
CA VAL A 102 1.11 4.45 7.15
C VAL A 102 1.71 5.56 6.30
N PHE A 103 2.18 6.65 6.92
CA PHE A 103 2.78 7.76 6.20
C PHE A 103 4.06 7.35 5.47
N ASP A 104 4.90 6.52 6.07
CA ASP A 104 6.08 5.98 5.40
C ASP A 104 5.72 5.08 4.20
N ALA A 105 4.64 4.32 4.27
CA ALA A 105 4.18 3.53 3.13
C ALA A 105 3.75 4.42 1.95
N PHE A 106 3.12 5.56 2.22
CA PHE A 106 2.71 6.52 1.19
C PHE A 106 3.88 7.34 0.65
N ASP A 107 4.78 7.82 1.49
CA ASP A 107 5.95 8.61 1.14
C ASP A 107 7.10 7.72 0.65
N LYS A 108 7.90 7.17 1.56
CA LYS A 108 9.09 6.35 1.27
C LYS A 108 8.77 5.05 0.52
N GLY A 109 7.60 4.46 0.80
CA GLY A 109 7.11 3.26 0.13
C GLY A 109 6.60 3.48 -1.29
N GLY A 110 6.38 4.74 -1.70
CA GLY A 110 5.96 5.11 -3.04
C GLY A 110 4.47 4.95 -3.33
N ALA A 111 3.63 4.62 -2.33
CA ALA A 111 2.19 4.46 -2.55
C ALA A 111 1.49 5.77 -2.93
N GLY A 112 1.93 6.91 -2.39
CA GLY A 112 1.39 8.23 -2.72
C GLY A 112 1.58 8.60 -4.20
N PRO A 113 2.81 8.65 -4.71
CA PRO A 113 3.07 8.89 -6.14
C PRO A 113 2.37 7.88 -7.06
N LEU A 114 2.32 6.59 -6.70
CA LEU A 114 1.63 5.57 -7.49
C LEU A 114 0.11 5.80 -7.50
N ALA A 115 -0.50 6.15 -6.37
CA ALA A 115 -1.92 6.46 -6.28
C ALA A 115 -2.28 7.69 -7.12
N ALA A 116 -1.48 8.77 -7.02
CA ALA A 116 -1.65 9.96 -7.83
C ALA A 116 -1.57 9.63 -9.34
N TRP A 117 -0.60 8.82 -9.74
CA TRP A 117 -0.44 8.37 -11.12
C TRP A 117 -1.67 7.61 -11.62
N ILE A 118 -2.17 6.62 -10.88
CA ILE A 118 -3.35 5.81 -11.24
C ILE A 118 -4.58 6.71 -11.40
N ILE A 119 -4.80 7.65 -10.47
CA ILE A 119 -5.95 8.56 -10.51
C ILE A 119 -5.87 9.49 -11.72
N LEU A 120 -4.71 10.09 -11.95
CA LEU A 120 -4.50 11.05 -13.06
C LEU A 120 -4.48 10.38 -14.44
N SER A 121 -4.10 9.11 -14.52
CA SER A 121 -4.18 8.32 -15.77
C SER A 121 -5.61 7.93 -16.18
N GLY A 122 -6.58 8.09 -15.28
CA GLY A 122 -7.98 7.72 -15.51
C GLY A 122 -8.29 6.22 -15.46
N ASP A 123 -7.32 5.38 -15.14
CA ASP A 123 -7.42 3.92 -15.13
C ASP A 123 -8.09 3.36 -13.85
N VAL A 124 -9.01 4.12 -13.26
CA VAL A 124 -9.67 3.80 -11.99
C VAL A 124 -10.58 2.56 -12.04
N GLU A 125 -10.96 2.11 -13.22
CA GLU A 125 -11.79 0.90 -13.41
C GLU A 125 -11.06 -0.39 -13.00
N GLN A 126 -9.72 -0.40 -13.02
CA GLN A 126 -8.90 -1.57 -12.69
C GLN A 126 -8.44 -1.63 -11.22
N LEU A 127 -9.15 -0.97 -10.31
CA LEU A 127 -8.78 -0.91 -8.88
C LEU A 127 -9.25 -2.12 -8.04
N ASP A 128 -9.75 -3.18 -8.65
CA ASP A 128 -10.23 -4.37 -7.90
C ASP A 128 -9.17 -4.98 -6.96
N PRO A 129 -7.88 -5.12 -7.33
CA PRO A 129 -6.86 -5.58 -6.39
C PRO A 129 -6.67 -4.67 -5.18
N VAL A 130 -6.81 -3.34 -5.37
CA VAL A 130 -6.74 -2.35 -4.28
C VAL A 130 -7.97 -2.45 -3.40
N ARG A 131 -9.17 -2.50 -4.01
CA ARG A 131 -10.44 -2.64 -3.28
C ARG A 131 -10.45 -3.89 -2.41
N ALA A 132 -9.99 -5.03 -2.95
CA ALA A 132 -9.91 -6.27 -2.20
C ALA A 132 -8.94 -6.16 -1.01
N ALA A 133 -7.77 -5.55 -1.21
CA ALA A 133 -6.78 -5.37 -0.16
C ALA A 133 -7.25 -4.41 0.94
N VAL A 134 -7.91 -3.29 0.58
CA VAL A 134 -8.48 -2.34 1.56
C VAL A 134 -9.62 -2.97 2.35
N ARG A 135 -10.49 -3.78 1.71
CA ARG A 135 -11.54 -4.53 2.42
C ARG A 135 -10.94 -5.50 3.43
N ALA A 136 -9.92 -6.26 3.03
CA ALA A 136 -9.23 -7.20 3.92
C ALA A 136 -8.56 -6.47 5.10
N LEU A 137 -7.96 -5.30 4.88
CA LEU A 137 -7.42 -4.44 5.94
C LEU A 137 -8.51 -4.04 6.95
N VAL A 138 -9.65 -3.53 6.47
CA VAL A 138 -10.77 -3.13 7.33
C VAL A 138 -11.30 -4.33 8.12
N GLU A 139 -11.51 -5.48 7.46
CA GLU A 139 -11.98 -6.72 8.10
C GLU A 139 -10.99 -7.21 9.18
N ALA A 140 -9.69 -7.17 8.90
CA ALA A 140 -8.65 -7.55 9.85
C ALA A 140 -8.65 -6.66 11.10
N ILE A 141 -8.87 -5.35 10.95
CA ILE A 141 -8.94 -4.41 12.09
C ILE A 141 -10.26 -4.58 12.85
N VAL A 142 -11.40 -4.68 12.15
CA VAL A 142 -12.72 -4.90 12.74
C VAL A 142 -12.75 -6.19 13.56
N GLY A 143 -12.14 -7.27 13.05
CA GLY A 143 -12.09 -8.56 13.73
C GLY A 143 -11.33 -8.55 15.08
N GLN A 144 -10.59 -7.48 15.38
CA GLN A 144 -9.92 -7.26 16.67
C GLN A 144 -10.84 -6.62 17.73
N SER A 145 -12.08 -6.27 17.38
CA SER A 145 -13.04 -5.61 18.28
C SER A 145 -14.33 -6.41 18.40
N THR A 146 -14.92 -6.40 19.59
CA THR A 146 -16.25 -6.96 19.84
C THR A 146 -17.36 -5.90 19.83
N ASP A 147 -17.02 -4.65 19.52
CA ASP A 147 -17.95 -3.54 19.52
C ASP A 147 -18.72 -3.48 18.17
N GLU A 148 -20.07 -3.48 18.25
CA GLU A 148 -20.94 -3.43 17.08
C GLU A 148 -20.74 -2.17 16.21
N ALA A 149 -20.32 -1.05 16.79
CA ALA A 149 -20.01 0.18 16.08
C ALA A 149 -18.57 0.22 15.49
N ALA A 150 -17.75 -0.81 15.74
CA ALA A 150 -16.38 -0.87 15.24
C ALA A 150 -16.26 -0.77 13.72
N PRO A 151 -17.13 -1.42 12.90
CA PRO A 151 -16.99 -1.35 11.44
C PRO A 151 -17.01 0.07 10.88
N ASP A 152 -17.89 0.92 11.35
CA ASP A 152 -18.03 2.29 10.85
C ASP A 152 -16.88 3.19 11.33
N ARG A 153 -16.47 3.02 12.59
CA ARG A 153 -15.30 3.74 13.13
C ARG A 153 -14.02 3.35 12.44
N VAL A 154 -13.80 2.06 12.19
CA VAL A 154 -12.61 1.57 11.46
C VAL A 154 -12.59 2.10 10.03
N ARG A 155 -13.75 2.08 9.32
CA ARG A 155 -13.83 2.66 7.98
C ARG A 155 -13.50 4.15 7.97
N ALA A 156 -14.00 4.91 8.96
CA ALA A 156 -13.69 6.34 9.11
C ALA A 156 -12.21 6.57 9.41
N ALA A 157 -11.60 5.75 10.29
CA ALA A 157 -10.18 5.81 10.59
C ALA A 157 -9.31 5.51 9.36
N VAL A 158 -9.64 4.46 8.60
CA VAL A 158 -8.92 4.09 7.37
C VAL A 158 -9.07 5.20 6.31
N LEU A 159 -10.25 5.76 6.13
CA LEU A 159 -10.48 6.88 5.21
C LEU A 159 -9.64 8.10 5.60
N MET A 160 -9.73 8.54 6.86
CA MET A 160 -8.95 9.67 7.37
C MET A 160 -7.45 9.45 7.18
N MET A 161 -6.95 8.28 7.57
CA MET A 161 -5.54 7.94 7.49
C MET A 161 -5.03 7.91 6.04
N ALA A 162 -5.78 7.24 5.14
CA ALA A 162 -5.39 7.13 3.75
C ALA A 162 -5.36 8.49 3.03
N VAL A 163 -6.38 9.33 3.23
CA VAL A 163 -6.45 10.66 2.62
C VAL A 163 -5.37 11.58 3.18
N SER A 164 -5.13 11.53 4.51
CA SER A 164 -4.09 12.34 5.14
C SER A 164 -2.68 11.95 4.69
N ALA A 165 -2.37 10.64 4.69
CA ALA A 165 -1.06 10.15 4.25
C ALA A 165 -0.83 10.38 2.75
N PHE A 166 -1.86 10.20 1.91
CA PHE A 166 -1.79 10.53 0.49
C PHE A 166 -1.52 12.01 0.26
N GLY A 167 -2.31 12.89 0.90
CA GLY A 167 -2.14 14.34 0.78
C GLY A 167 -0.76 14.80 1.26
N ASP A 168 -0.30 14.25 2.38
CA ASP A 168 1.02 14.56 2.93
C ASP A 168 2.16 14.12 1.98
N ALA A 169 2.07 12.92 1.38
CA ALA A 169 3.08 12.43 0.45
C ALA A 169 3.14 13.20 -0.87
N VAL A 170 2.02 13.80 -1.33
CA VAL A 170 1.93 14.44 -2.65
C VAL A 170 2.15 15.95 -2.57
N ILE A 171 1.50 16.62 -1.61
CA ILE A 171 1.53 18.08 -1.47
C ILE A 171 2.04 18.56 -0.10
N GLY A 172 2.18 17.66 0.87
CA GLY A 172 2.51 17.99 2.26
C GLY A 172 3.75 18.87 2.43
N PRO A 173 4.90 18.55 1.79
CA PRO A 173 6.10 19.38 1.91
C PRO A 173 5.86 20.85 1.55
N HIS A 174 5.12 21.11 0.48
CA HIS A 174 4.80 22.47 0.04
C HIS A 174 3.83 23.18 0.99
N VAL A 175 2.82 22.47 1.49
CA VAL A 175 1.84 23.04 2.43
C VAL A 175 2.49 23.33 3.77
N ARG A 176 3.37 22.44 4.27
CA ARG A 176 4.10 22.68 5.52
C ARG A 176 5.05 23.86 5.41
N ASP A 177 5.77 24.01 4.32
CA ASP A 177 6.62 25.15 4.04
C ASP A 177 5.83 26.47 4.06
N MET A 178 4.65 26.52 3.40
CA MET A 178 3.76 27.69 3.38
C MET A 178 3.20 28.07 4.76
N LEU A 179 3.13 27.11 5.68
CA LEU A 179 2.54 27.29 7.01
C LEU A 179 3.57 27.30 8.15
N ASP A 180 4.86 27.29 7.83
CA ASP A 180 5.96 27.19 8.80
C ASP A 180 5.79 25.99 9.78
N GLN A 181 5.35 24.84 9.25
CA GLN A 181 5.11 23.64 10.04
C GLN A 181 6.27 22.63 9.91
N PRO A 182 6.59 21.88 10.99
CA PRO A 182 7.62 20.85 10.94
C PRO A 182 7.19 19.65 10.05
N ASP A 183 8.18 18.85 9.62
CA ASP A 183 7.98 17.73 8.69
C ASP A 183 7.02 16.65 9.22
N ASP A 184 6.89 16.52 10.52
CA ASP A 184 6.04 15.52 11.18
C ASP A 184 4.70 16.06 11.69
N ALA A 185 4.36 17.34 11.41
CA ALA A 185 3.14 17.99 11.91
C ALA A 185 1.87 17.18 11.60
N MET A 186 1.73 16.64 10.38
CA MET A 186 0.55 15.86 10.03
C MET A 186 0.53 14.51 10.76
N ARG A 187 1.68 13.86 10.92
CA ARG A 187 1.81 12.60 11.67
C ARG A 187 1.42 12.77 13.13
N ASP A 188 1.86 13.86 13.76
CA ASP A 188 1.51 14.22 15.13
C ASP A 188 0.02 14.50 15.30
N LEU A 189 -0.58 15.24 14.36
CA LEU A 189 -2.02 15.50 14.36
C LEU A 189 -2.81 14.18 14.26
N ILE A 190 -2.47 13.33 13.32
CA ILE A 190 -3.13 12.04 13.14
C ILE A 190 -2.95 11.13 14.37
N ALA A 191 -1.76 11.09 14.96
CA ALA A 191 -1.51 10.28 16.16
C ALA A 191 -2.40 10.69 17.35
N ARG A 192 -2.74 11.98 17.47
CA ARG A 192 -3.66 12.48 18.51
C ARG A 192 -5.11 12.11 18.23
N ILE A 193 -5.52 12.05 16.96
CA ILE A 193 -6.93 11.87 16.59
C ILE A 193 -7.26 10.36 16.44
N LEU A 194 -6.32 9.54 15.99
CA LEU A 194 -6.53 8.12 15.67
C LEU A 194 -7.18 7.30 16.80
N PRO A 195 -6.80 7.46 18.10
CA PRO A 195 -7.45 6.74 19.20
C PRO A 195 -8.94 6.99 19.31
N LEU A 196 -9.44 8.18 18.94
CA LEU A 196 -10.86 8.53 19.00
C LEU A 196 -11.73 7.66 18.09
N PHE A 197 -11.15 7.08 17.04
CA PHE A 197 -11.82 6.17 16.12
C PHE A 197 -11.69 4.71 16.54
N LEU A 198 -10.56 4.31 17.10
CA LEU A 198 -10.27 2.88 17.34
C LEU A 198 -10.59 2.43 18.77
N ILE A 199 -10.61 3.36 19.73
CA ILE A 199 -10.94 3.05 21.13
C ILE A 199 -12.39 3.52 21.42
N PRO A 200 -13.26 2.65 21.93
CA PRO A 200 -14.62 3.05 22.32
C PRO A 200 -14.56 4.10 23.44
N THR A 201 -15.00 5.31 23.16
CA THR A 201 -15.00 6.42 24.16
C THR A 201 -16.27 6.50 24.98
N GLY A 202 -17.23 5.59 24.82
CA GLY A 202 -18.54 5.65 25.49
C GLY A 202 -19.43 6.83 25.04
N ILE A 203 -18.99 7.61 24.07
CA ILE A 203 -19.80 8.68 23.48
C ILE A 203 -20.69 8.05 22.39
N PRO A 204 -22.03 8.07 22.51
CA PRO A 204 -22.88 7.56 21.45
C PRO A 204 -22.65 8.38 20.18
N PRO A 205 -22.74 7.73 18.99
CA PRO A 205 -22.67 8.46 17.73
C PRO A 205 -23.73 9.54 17.70
N ALA A 206 -23.40 10.72 17.19
CA ALA A 206 -24.39 11.76 16.95
C ALA A 206 -25.48 11.18 16.04
N ALA A 207 -26.75 11.27 16.49
CA ALA A 207 -27.88 10.82 15.69
C ALA A 207 -27.93 11.57 14.36
N PRO A 208 -28.39 10.92 13.26
CA PRO A 208 -28.44 11.49 11.94
C PRO A 208 -29.36 12.70 11.82
#